data_47f6c18abf5d1bfeb5b960fd82237bed
#
_entry.id   47f6c18abf5d1bfeb5b960fd82237bed
#
_cell.length_a   1.000
_cell.length_b   1.000
_cell.length_c   1.000
_cell.angle_alpha   90.00
_cell.angle_beta   90.00
_cell.angle_gamma   90.00
#
_symmetry.space_group_name_H-M   'P 1'
#
loop_
_entity.id
_entity.type
_entity.pdbx_description
1 polymer ?
#
loop_
_entity_poly.entity_id
_entity_poly.type
_entity_poly.pdbx_seq_one_letter_code
_entity_poly.pdbx_strand_id
1 'polypeptide(L)'
;MLKLFSGVSALAFVTLASLSAAQAETRTITFLFTDDDQGYVQRMAALSKEFEAANPDVKVNFVSSGYDAVSKQLPVQLAVGEGPDVAKITDWQLAPFYLDMRPYMKDPEGFAKLHGTSLDRLRLKGINDPQSLNGYIASQTFNLPFVNKTLFEQAGEPVPGPTAKFSEIVEASARVAKATGVQIPFTMDRSGHRFSGGAFSYGASYVKDGKFSFPDDATKKYIADVYSWTQNGSFPKEMWGAAGGSQYKNMGDEFVNGNVVTYLAGNWMVNPFQNKIGDAFEWAALSAPCGEAGCYTMSGGTAVVGFKRTKYPEDVAHFIEFLGSEKVQREIAENYVVLTGAEITDPQYKLKSEDAKAAMKVFLDNQKNVPQAAREFEHSKGSTAVYQQIVQRMSQLIVGELTLDQTYKVLEDDVAKINEAVAVKK
;
A
#
# COMPACT_ATOMS: atom_id res chain seq x y z
N MET A 1 23.15 55.66 86.57
CA MET A 1 23.98 54.51 86.26
C MET A 1 23.11 53.52 85.49
N LEU A 2 23.13 53.57 84.18
CA LEU A 2 22.33 52.69 83.34
C LEU A 2 23.30 51.91 82.45
N LYS A 3 23.28 50.56 82.51
CA LYS A 3 24.08 49.71 81.68
C LYS A 3 23.21 49.32 80.46
N LEU A 4 23.69 49.66 79.28
CA LEU A 4 23.14 49.16 77.99
C LEU A 4 23.64 47.71 77.74
N PHE A 5 22.69 46.83 77.42
CA PHE A 5 22.98 45.50 76.85
C PHE A 5 22.74 45.55 75.37
N SER A 6 23.81 45.31 74.62
CA SER A 6 23.73 45.13 73.15
C SER A 6 23.38 43.69 72.82
N GLY A 7 22.21 43.46 72.20
CA GLY A 7 21.83 42.16 71.66
C GLY A 7 22.18 42.12 70.20
N VAL A 8 23.06 41.18 69.76
CA VAL A 8 23.38 40.89 68.37
C VAL A 8 22.42 39.82 67.88
N SER A 9 21.49 40.17 66.98
CA SER A 9 20.63 39.21 66.27
C SER A 9 21.34 38.73 65.05
N ALA A 10 21.69 37.45 65.02
CA ALA A 10 22.18 36.75 63.81
C ALA A 10 21.02 36.41 62.96
N LEU A 11 20.87 37.06 61.80
CA LEU A 11 19.96 36.66 60.73
C LEU A 11 20.59 35.45 59.89
N ALA A 12 20.03 34.29 60.09
CA ALA A 12 20.35 33.14 59.22
C ALA A 12 19.63 33.30 57.89
N PHE A 13 20.37 33.58 56.78
CA PHE A 13 19.89 33.54 55.46
C PHE A 13 19.78 32.05 55.04
N VAL A 14 18.55 31.51 54.94
CA VAL A 14 18.26 30.23 54.30
C VAL A 14 18.12 30.50 52.80
N THR A 15 19.17 30.23 52.06
CA THR A 15 19.08 30.19 50.56
C THR A 15 18.32 28.94 50.16
N LEU A 16 17.02 29.09 49.79
CA LEU A 16 16.30 28.09 49.03
C LEU A 16 16.92 28.04 47.62
N ALA A 17 17.71 27.00 47.35
CA ALA A 17 18.09 26.64 46.02
C ALA A 17 16.84 26.08 45.30
N SER A 18 16.15 26.91 44.52
CA SER A 18 15.12 26.49 43.59
C SER A 18 15.80 25.63 42.54
N LEU A 19 15.68 24.30 42.64
CA LEU A 19 15.90 23.39 41.54
C LEU A 19 14.82 23.70 40.50
N SER A 20 15.09 24.59 39.56
CA SER A 20 14.36 24.69 38.32
C SER A 20 14.62 23.36 37.58
N ALA A 21 13.71 22.40 37.72
CA ALA A 21 13.65 21.30 36.77
C ALA A 21 13.51 21.95 35.40
N ALA A 22 14.59 21.95 34.62
CA ALA A 22 14.51 22.30 33.20
C ALA A 22 13.48 21.36 32.61
N GLN A 23 12.29 21.88 32.31
CA GLN A 23 11.25 21.14 31.62
C GLN A 23 11.82 20.86 30.26
N ALA A 24 12.18 19.60 30.00
CA ALA A 24 12.71 19.19 28.70
C ALA A 24 11.69 19.62 27.65
N GLU A 25 12.16 20.32 26.61
CA GLU A 25 11.31 20.76 25.53
C GLU A 25 10.65 19.53 24.89
N THR A 26 9.32 19.50 24.82
CA THR A 26 8.56 18.39 24.25
C THR A 26 8.87 18.29 22.77
N ARG A 27 9.46 17.19 22.35
CA ARG A 27 9.76 16.90 20.95
C ARG A 27 8.52 16.33 20.27
N THR A 28 8.19 16.81 19.07
CA THR A 28 7.01 16.33 18.31
C THR A 28 7.47 15.77 16.99
N ILE A 29 7.11 14.50 16.72
CA ILE A 29 7.26 13.84 15.42
C ILE A 29 5.89 13.73 14.75
N THR A 30 5.84 13.91 13.43
CA THR A 30 4.60 13.78 12.65
C THR A 30 4.58 12.43 11.94
N PHE A 31 3.49 11.68 12.15
CA PHE A 31 3.24 10.38 11.50
C PHE A 31 2.04 10.45 10.57
N LEU A 32 2.28 10.39 9.26
CA LEU A 32 1.26 10.31 8.22
C LEU A 32 0.87 8.85 7.97
N PHE A 33 -0.43 8.54 8.13
CA PHE A 33 -0.95 7.19 7.96
C PHE A 33 -2.21 7.19 7.09
N THR A 34 -2.35 6.16 6.25
CA THR A 34 -3.56 5.92 5.45
C THR A 34 -3.85 4.43 5.38
N ASP A 35 -5.12 4.06 5.47
CA ASP A 35 -5.61 2.70 5.23
C ASP A 35 -7.11 2.73 4.92
N ASP A 36 -7.60 1.72 4.22
CA ASP A 36 -9.03 1.53 3.94
C ASP A 36 -9.78 0.95 5.16
N ASP A 37 -9.06 0.26 6.06
CA ASP A 37 -9.61 -0.23 7.33
C ASP A 37 -9.52 0.84 8.41
N GLN A 38 -10.66 1.46 8.72
CA GLN A 38 -10.75 2.51 9.75
C GLN A 38 -10.43 1.99 11.15
N GLY A 39 -10.67 0.71 11.43
CA GLY A 39 -10.28 0.08 12.71
C GLY A 39 -8.75 0.04 12.85
N TYR A 40 -8.05 -0.30 11.76
CA TYR A 40 -6.60 -0.27 11.73
C TYR A 40 -6.04 1.15 11.90
N VAL A 41 -6.64 2.15 11.23
CA VAL A 41 -6.27 3.58 11.39
C VAL A 41 -6.40 4.01 12.86
N GLN A 42 -7.52 3.69 13.51
CA GLN A 42 -7.76 4.01 14.93
C GLN A 42 -6.77 3.31 15.86
N ARG A 43 -6.40 2.05 15.55
CA ARG A 43 -5.41 1.34 16.35
C ARG A 43 -4.02 1.94 16.24
N MET A 44 -3.61 2.38 15.05
CA MET A 44 -2.32 3.06 14.86
C MET A 44 -2.26 4.40 15.61
N ALA A 45 -3.37 5.14 15.65
CA ALA A 45 -3.48 6.32 16.49
C ALA A 45 -3.36 6.00 17.99
N ALA A 46 -3.99 4.91 18.46
CA ALA A 46 -3.87 4.46 19.84
C ALA A 46 -2.44 4.00 20.19
N LEU A 47 -1.77 3.26 19.30
CA LEU A 47 -0.36 2.86 19.47
C LEU A 47 0.55 4.09 19.55
N SER A 48 0.27 5.16 18.81
CA SER A 48 0.99 6.42 18.93
C SER A 48 0.87 7.01 20.35
N LYS A 49 -0.31 6.91 20.95
CA LYS A 49 -0.51 7.35 22.36
C LYS A 49 0.15 6.42 23.39
N GLU A 50 0.19 5.12 23.14
CA GLU A 50 0.93 4.17 23.96
C GLU A 50 2.43 4.47 23.94
N PHE A 51 2.98 4.82 22.77
CA PHE A 51 4.37 5.26 22.66
C PHE A 51 4.64 6.55 23.44
N GLU A 52 3.77 7.57 23.33
CA GLU A 52 3.86 8.82 24.10
C GLU A 52 3.85 8.55 25.62
N ALA A 53 3.00 7.65 26.09
CA ALA A 53 2.91 7.32 27.52
C ALA A 53 4.21 6.68 28.04
N ALA A 54 4.91 5.91 27.22
CA ALA A 54 6.21 5.32 27.54
C ALA A 54 7.40 6.30 27.33
N ASN A 55 7.19 7.41 26.59
CA ASN A 55 8.20 8.41 26.26
C ASN A 55 7.64 9.83 26.48
N PRO A 56 7.53 10.30 27.75
CA PRO A 56 6.77 11.50 28.10
C PRO A 56 7.28 12.81 27.46
N ASP A 57 8.55 12.83 27.03
CA ASP A 57 9.16 13.98 26.34
C ASP A 57 8.87 13.99 24.83
N VAL A 58 8.18 12.97 24.30
CA VAL A 58 7.87 12.83 22.88
C VAL A 58 6.37 12.90 22.65
N LYS A 59 5.95 13.65 21.62
CA LYS A 59 4.58 13.68 21.10
C LYS A 59 4.55 13.15 19.68
N VAL A 60 3.49 12.43 19.34
CA VAL A 60 3.24 11.94 17.99
C VAL A 60 2.03 12.66 17.43
N ASN A 61 2.26 13.59 16.50
CA ASN A 61 1.21 14.19 15.69
C ASN A 61 0.73 13.17 14.65
N PHE A 62 -0.24 12.33 15.02
CA PHE A 62 -0.82 11.34 14.11
C PHE A 62 -1.76 12.01 13.13
N VAL A 63 -1.45 11.91 11.83
CA VAL A 63 -2.22 12.49 10.72
C VAL A 63 -2.79 11.35 9.88
N SER A 64 -4.10 11.13 9.98
CA SER A 64 -4.82 10.24 9.06
C SER A 64 -5.26 11.02 7.82
N SER A 65 -4.98 10.48 6.63
CA SER A 65 -5.32 11.14 5.37
C SER A 65 -5.68 10.10 4.31
N GLY A 66 -6.31 10.56 3.21
CA GLY A 66 -6.60 9.70 2.07
C GLY A 66 -5.35 9.29 1.29
N TYR A 67 -5.49 8.27 0.43
CA TYR A 67 -4.40 7.70 -0.36
C TYR A 67 -3.65 8.75 -1.20
N ASP A 68 -4.32 9.77 -1.73
CA ASP A 68 -3.70 10.85 -2.53
C ASP A 68 -2.65 11.66 -1.74
N ALA A 69 -2.79 11.77 -0.42
CA ALA A 69 -1.78 12.46 0.41
C ALA A 69 -0.44 11.72 0.38
N VAL A 70 -0.47 10.39 0.39
CA VAL A 70 0.74 9.55 0.38
C VAL A 70 1.27 9.34 -1.03
N SER A 71 0.39 9.13 -2.02
CA SER A 71 0.80 8.76 -3.38
C SER A 71 1.15 9.96 -4.27
N LYS A 72 0.57 11.15 -4.01
CA LYS A 72 0.76 12.34 -4.84
C LYS A 72 1.43 13.50 -4.10
N GLN A 73 1.00 13.80 -2.87
CA GLN A 73 1.47 14.99 -2.15
C GLN A 73 2.80 14.74 -1.45
N LEU A 74 2.97 13.58 -0.77
CA LEU A 74 4.18 13.25 -0.04
C LEU A 74 5.47 13.30 -0.89
N PRO A 75 5.51 12.74 -2.13
CA PRO A 75 6.70 12.84 -2.98
C PRO A 75 7.11 14.28 -3.27
N VAL A 76 6.12 15.16 -3.49
CA VAL A 76 6.36 16.59 -3.75
C VAL A 76 6.90 17.29 -2.50
N GLN A 77 6.31 17.04 -1.33
CA GLN A 77 6.76 17.61 -0.06
C GLN A 77 8.22 17.19 0.24
N LEU A 78 8.53 15.91 0.10
CA LEU A 78 9.89 15.41 0.34
C LEU A 78 10.92 16.01 -0.62
N ALA A 79 10.54 16.25 -1.88
CA ALA A 79 11.42 16.85 -2.88
C ALA A 79 11.82 18.29 -2.54
N VAL A 80 10.98 19.03 -1.80
CA VAL A 80 11.28 20.40 -1.34
C VAL A 80 11.77 20.43 0.13
N GLY A 81 12.05 19.28 0.73
CA GLY A 81 12.57 19.17 2.09
C GLY A 81 11.49 19.30 3.19
N GLU A 82 10.22 19.17 2.81
CA GLU A 82 9.07 19.22 3.72
C GLU A 82 8.44 17.83 3.92
N GLY A 83 7.32 17.76 4.65
CA GLY A 83 6.56 16.55 4.88
C GLY A 83 6.70 16.00 6.31
N PRO A 84 6.18 14.78 6.59
CA PRO A 84 6.20 14.16 7.91
C PRO A 84 7.58 13.61 8.28
N ASP A 85 7.76 13.24 9.55
CA ASP A 85 8.94 12.53 10.05
C ASP A 85 8.86 11.04 9.79
N VAL A 86 7.64 10.49 9.84
CA VAL A 86 7.31 9.09 9.58
C VAL A 86 6.10 9.01 8.68
N ALA A 87 6.07 8.09 7.72
CA ALA A 87 4.85 7.82 6.97
C ALA A 87 4.67 6.34 6.65
N LYS A 88 3.40 5.91 6.52
CA LYS A 88 3.04 4.69 5.82
C LYS A 88 2.99 4.98 4.33
N ILE A 89 3.82 4.32 3.55
CA ILE A 89 4.03 4.56 2.12
C ILE A 89 3.67 3.35 1.27
N THR A 90 3.45 3.60 -0.02
CA THR A 90 3.26 2.57 -1.06
C THR A 90 4.27 2.72 -2.21
N ASP A 91 5.06 3.80 -2.23
CA ASP A 91 6.01 4.11 -3.29
C ASP A 91 7.45 3.89 -2.82
N TRP A 92 8.09 2.83 -3.29
CA TRP A 92 9.49 2.49 -2.99
C TRP A 92 10.49 3.50 -3.58
N GLN A 93 10.06 4.33 -4.54
CA GLN A 93 10.91 5.35 -5.16
C GLN A 93 11.24 6.52 -4.20
N LEU A 94 10.60 6.56 -3.02
CA LEU A 94 10.93 7.49 -1.94
C LEU A 94 12.22 7.12 -1.18
N ALA A 95 12.85 5.99 -1.51
CA ALA A 95 14.07 5.51 -0.87
C ALA A 95 15.23 6.54 -0.77
N PRO A 96 15.42 7.50 -1.70
CA PRO A 96 16.42 8.56 -1.53
C PRO A 96 16.21 9.46 -0.31
N PHE A 97 14.99 9.49 0.23
CA PHE A 97 14.62 10.34 1.37
C PHE A 97 14.62 9.60 2.72
N TYR A 98 14.84 8.27 2.72
CA TYR A 98 14.75 7.48 3.95
C TYR A 98 15.89 7.76 4.91
N LEU A 99 15.55 7.77 6.19
CA LEU A 99 16.49 7.76 7.31
C LEU A 99 17.09 6.36 7.48
N ASP A 100 18.38 6.25 7.58
CA ASP A 100 19.01 5.05 8.13
C ASP A 100 18.96 5.12 9.65
N MET A 101 18.14 4.28 10.26
CA MET A 101 17.86 4.32 11.68
C MET A 101 18.87 3.55 12.53
N ARG A 102 19.76 2.75 11.94
CA ARG A 102 20.72 1.91 12.68
C ARG A 102 21.46 2.63 13.82
N PRO A 103 21.97 3.87 13.63
CA PRO A 103 22.70 4.56 14.69
C PRO A 103 21.82 5.00 15.87
N TYR A 104 20.50 4.98 15.73
CA TYR A 104 19.51 5.53 16.65
C TYR A 104 18.61 4.48 17.30
N MET A 105 18.65 3.23 16.79
CA MET A 105 17.83 2.12 17.31
C MET A 105 18.40 1.55 18.59
N LYS A 106 17.54 0.99 19.45
CA LYS A 106 17.92 0.28 20.68
C LYS A 106 18.43 -1.13 20.38
N ASP A 107 17.77 -1.84 19.43
CA ASP A 107 18.13 -3.19 19.02
C ASP A 107 18.05 -3.36 17.49
N PRO A 108 18.99 -2.78 16.72
CA PRO A 108 18.98 -2.88 15.26
C PRO A 108 19.15 -4.32 14.76
N GLU A 109 19.86 -5.18 15.49
CA GLU A 109 20.08 -6.58 15.09
C GLU A 109 18.82 -7.42 15.26
N GLY A 110 18.13 -7.29 16.41
CA GLY A 110 16.83 -7.93 16.65
C GLY A 110 15.76 -7.48 15.66
N PHE A 111 15.72 -6.18 15.35
CA PHE A 111 14.81 -5.63 14.34
C PHE A 111 15.11 -6.19 12.95
N ALA A 112 16.38 -6.21 12.53
CA ALA A 112 16.78 -6.78 11.24
C ALA A 112 16.44 -8.28 11.14
N LYS A 113 16.64 -9.06 12.21
CA LYS A 113 16.28 -10.48 12.28
C LYS A 113 14.78 -10.69 12.17
N LEU A 114 13.96 -9.90 12.90
CA LEU A 114 12.50 -10.03 12.88
C LEU A 114 11.91 -9.74 11.50
N HIS A 115 12.45 -8.77 10.79
CA HIS A 115 11.92 -8.35 9.49
C HIS A 115 12.60 -9.03 8.29
N GLY A 116 13.73 -9.67 8.50
CA GLY A 116 14.41 -10.52 7.52
C GLY A 116 14.54 -9.90 6.12
N THR A 117 14.29 -10.72 5.11
CA THR A 117 14.40 -10.31 3.70
C THR A 117 13.34 -9.31 3.23
N SER A 118 12.28 -9.08 4.03
CA SER A 118 11.27 -8.07 3.68
C SER A 118 11.86 -6.65 3.60
N LEU A 119 12.93 -6.39 4.37
CA LEU A 119 13.65 -5.11 4.38
C LEU A 119 14.32 -4.77 3.04
N ASP A 120 14.62 -5.77 2.20
CA ASP A 120 15.27 -5.55 0.91
C ASP A 120 14.40 -4.69 -0.03
N ARG A 121 13.08 -4.69 0.16
CA ARG A 121 12.16 -3.82 -0.58
C ARG A 121 12.36 -2.34 -0.28
N LEU A 122 12.95 -1.99 0.86
CA LEU A 122 13.23 -0.60 1.26
C LEU A 122 14.63 -0.13 0.84
N ARG A 123 15.43 -1.02 0.24
CA ARG A 123 16.82 -0.76 -0.14
C ARG A 123 16.95 -0.71 -1.65
N LEU A 124 16.80 0.47 -2.24
CA LEU A 124 17.02 0.61 -3.68
C LEU A 124 18.52 0.51 -3.99
N LYS A 125 18.86 -0.38 -4.92
CA LYS A 125 20.25 -0.61 -5.36
C LYS A 125 20.89 0.69 -5.87
N GLY A 126 22.08 1.00 -5.32
CA GLY A 126 22.81 2.22 -5.68
C GLY A 126 22.31 3.51 -5.02
N ILE A 127 21.30 3.44 -4.17
CA ILE A 127 20.73 4.58 -3.43
C ILE A 127 20.92 4.39 -1.93
N ASN A 128 20.47 3.28 -1.39
CA ASN A 128 20.59 2.97 0.03
C ASN A 128 21.75 2.02 0.30
N ASP A 129 22.31 2.12 1.50
CA ASP A 129 23.24 1.11 2.02
C ASP A 129 22.51 -0.24 2.09
N PRO A 130 23.12 -1.35 1.59
CA PRO A 130 22.49 -2.68 1.62
C PRO A 130 22.16 -3.20 3.03
N GLN A 131 22.75 -2.61 4.06
CA GLN A 131 22.52 -2.95 5.47
C GLN A 131 21.58 -1.96 6.16
N SER A 132 21.15 -0.85 5.50
CA SER A 132 20.37 0.19 6.14
C SER A 132 19.04 -0.33 6.69
N LEU A 133 18.59 0.22 7.81
CA LEU A 133 17.28 0.00 8.39
C LEU A 133 16.48 1.30 8.26
N ASN A 134 15.53 1.32 7.34
CA ASN A 134 14.80 2.53 6.96
C ASN A 134 13.35 2.55 7.45
N GLY A 135 12.88 1.41 7.96
CA GLY A 135 11.52 1.15 8.38
C GLY A 135 11.22 -0.34 8.33
N TYR A 136 9.95 -0.69 8.24
CA TYR A 136 9.49 -2.07 8.10
C TYR A 136 8.36 -2.17 7.08
N ILE A 137 8.18 -3.35 6.49
CA ILE A 137 7.04 -3.65 5.62
C ILE A 137 5.81 -3.86 6.49
N ALA A 138 4.89 -2.89 6.46
CA ALA A 138 3.67 -2.90 7.26
C ALA A 138 2.63 -3.89 6.70
N SER A 139 2.57 -4.05 5.38
CA SER A 139 1.75 -5.08 4.74
C SER A 139 2.38 -5.59 3.46
N GLN A 140 2.23 -6.88 3.21
CA GLN A 140 2.47 -7.50 1.90
C GLN A 140 1.11 -7.72 1.23
N THR A 141 0.99 -7.37 -0.04
CA THR A 141 -0.27 -7.45 -0.76
C THR A 141 -0.12 -8.24 -2.06
N PHE A 142 -1.20 -8.94 -2.41
CA PHE A 142 -1.34 -9.69 -3.66
C PHE A 142 -2.70 -9.35 -4.27
N ASN A 143 -2.76 -9.24 -5.60
CA ASN A 143 -3.98 -8.83 -6.30
C ASN A 143 -4.70 -10.05 -6.89
N LEU A 144 -5.89 -10.34 -6.39
CA LEU A 144 -6.74 -11.43 -6.87
C LEU A 144 -8.19 -10.91 -7.06
N PRO A 145 -8.98 -11.54 -7.96
CA PRO A 145 -10.39 -11.20 -8.08
C PRO A 145 -11.19 -11.70 -6.88
N PHE A 146 -12.10 -10.86 -6.40
CA PHE A 146 -13.20 -11.25 -5.52
C PHE A 146 -14.47 -11.38 -6.33
N VAL A 147 -15.29 -12.37 -6.04
CA VAL A 147 -16.60 -12.60 -6.70
C VAL A 147 -17.72 -12.60 -5.68
N ASN A 148 -18.87 -12.06 -6.08
CA ASN A 148 -20.13 -12.22 -5.35
C ASN A 148 -20.74 -13.58 -5.74
N LYS A 149 -20.55 -14.59 -4.89
CA LYS A 149 -21.02 -15.98 -5.12
C LYS A 149 -22.54 -16.05 -5.26
N THR A 150 -23.25 -15.28 -4.45
CA THR A 150 -24.71 -15.23 -4.48
C THR A 150 -25.22 -14.81 -5.86
N LEU A 151 -24.57 -13.87 -6.52
CA LEU A 151 -24.95 -13.47 -7.88
C LEU A 151 -24.66 -14.58 -8.91
N PHE A 152 -23.56 -15.31 -8.78
CA PHE A 152 -23.26 -16.47 -9.61
C PHE A 152 -24.33 -17.56 -9.45
N GLU A 153 -24.73 -17.85 -8.22
CA GLU A 153 -25.79 -18.83 -7.91
C GLU A 153 -27.15 -18.38 -8.50
N GLN A 154 -27.54 -17.11 -8.28
CA GLN A 154 -28.78 -16.55 -8.86
C GLN A 154 -28.82 -16.60 -10.38
N ALA A 155 -27.67 -16.43 -11.03
CA ALA A 155 -27.55 -16.53 -12.49
C ALA A 155 -27.51 -17.97 -13.01
N GLY A 156 -27.33 -18.97 -12.15
CA GLY A 156 -27.09 -20.35 -12.55
C GLY A 156 -25.73 -20.56 -13.23
N GLU A 157 -24.79 -19.64 -13.06
CA GLU A 157 -23.44 -19.69 -13.62
C GLU A 157 -22.44 -20.27 -12.61
N PRO A 158 -21.53 -21.15 -13.01
CA PRO A 158 -20.49 -21.64 -12.11
C PRO A 158 -19.47 -20.53 -11.81
N VAL A 159 -19.01 -20.46 -10.56
CA VAL A 159 -17.87 -19.61 -10.18
C VAL A 159 -16.62 -20.11 -10.92
N PRO A 160 -15.84 -19.21 -11.58
CA PRO A 160 -14.63 -19.60 -12.32
C PRO A 160 -13.62 -20.36 -11.46
N GLY A 161 -13.04 -21.43 -12.00
CA GLY A 161 -12.08 -22.28 -11.31
C GLY A 161 -10.68 -21.66 -11.20
N PRO A 162 -9.74 -22.34 -10.52
CA PRO A 162 -8.43 -21.79 -10.19
C PRO A 162 -7.47 -21.60 -11.38
N THR A 163 -7.81 -22.17 -12.56
CA THR A 163 -7.04 -22.01 -13.80
C THR A 163 -7.81 -21.22 -14.87
N ALA A 164 -8.88 -20.51 -14.47
CA ALA A 164 -9.68 -19.73 -15.38
C ALA A 164 -8.85 -18.61 -16.03
N LYS A 165 -9.03 -18.41 -17.33
CA LYS A 165 -8.41 -17.31 -18.05
C LYS A 165 -9.04 -15.99 -17.63
N PHE A 166 -8.28 -14.92 -17.76
CA PHE A 166 -8.77 -13.57 -17.47
C PHE A 166 -10.04 -13.26 -18.28
N SER A 167 -10.05 -13.58 -19.59
CA SER A 167 -11.21 -13.43 -20.46
C SER A 167 -12.42 -14.25 -20.00
N GLU A 168 -12.21 -15.50 -19.55
CA GLU A 168 -13.28 -16.37 -19.07
C GLU A 168 -13.96 -15.81 -17.82
N ILE A 169 -13.16 -15.22 -16.90
CA ILE A 169 -13.68 -14.57 -15.69
C ILE A 169 -14.51 -13.34 -16.07
N VAL A 170 -14.01 -12.51 -17.01
CA VAL A 170 -14.73 -11.32 -17.49
C VAL A 170 -16.04 -11.70 -18.16
N GLU A 171 -16.03 -12.70 -19.06
CA GLU A 171 -17.21 -13.19 -19.77
C GLU A 171 -18.26 -13.81 -18.83
N ALA A 172 -17.81 -14.63 -17.85
CA ALA A 172 -18.71 -15.18 -16.84
C ALA A 172 -19.36 -14.06 -16.01
N SER A 173 -18.57 -13.07 -15.59
CA SER A 173 -19.09 -11.89 -14.86
C SER A 173 -20.12 -11.11 -15.69
N ALA A 174 -19.89 -10.96 -17.00
CA ALA A 174 -20.83 -10.29 -17.89
C ALA A 174 -22.15 -11.07 -18.05
N ARG A 175 -22.10 -12.42 -18.13
CA ARG A 175 -23.30 -13.26 -18.15
C ARG A 175 -24.09 -13.16 -16.85
N VAL A 176 -23.40 -13.21 -15.70
CA VAL A 176 -24.00 -13.05 -14.37
C VAL A 176 -24.67 -11.68 -14.24
N ALA A 177 -23.98 -10.61 -14.59
CA ALA A 177 -24.52 -9.26 -14.53
C ALA A 177 -25.78 -9.11 -15.39
N LYS A 178 -25.78 -9.67 -16.61
CA LYS A 178 -26.95 -9.66 -17.51
C LYS A 178 -28.12 -10.44 -16.92
N ALA A 179 -27.87 -11.59 -16.29
CA ALA A 179 -28.92 -12.43 -15.71
C ALA A 179 -29.54 -11.83 -14.43
N THR A 180 -28.71 -11.16 -13.61
CA THR A 180 -29.12 -10.62 -12.30
C THR A 180 -29.53 -9.14 -12.35
N GLY A 181 -29.21 -8.43 -13.43
CA GLY A 181 -29.44 -6.99 -13.56
C GLY A 181 -28.43 -6.10 -12.83
N VAL A 182 -27.36 -6.68 -12.31
CA VAL A 182 -26.27 -5.94 -11.66
C VAL A 182 -25.49 -5.13 -12.69
N GLN A 183 -25.18 -3.86 -12.37
CA GLN A 183 -24.65 -2.91 -13.36
C GLN A 183 -23.18 -3.11 -13.70
N ILE A 184 -22.37 -3.61 -12.76
CA ILE A 184 -20.91 -3.71 -12.92
C ILE A 184 -20.50 -5.18 -12.98
N PRO A 185 -20.25 -5.72 -14.20
CA PRO A 185 -19.84 -7.11 -14.35
C PRO A 185 -18.45 -7.39 -13.74
N PHE A 186 -17.44 -6.64 -14.17
CA PHE A 186 -16.07 -6.76 -13.71
C PHE A 186 -15.44 -5.38 -13.51
N THR A 187 -14.70 -5.21 -12.42
CA THR A 187 -13.98 -3.97 -12.18
C THR A 187 -12.67 -4.20 -11.44
N MET A 188 -11.82 -3.17 -11.39
CA MET A 188 -10.61 -3.08 -10.56
C MET A 188 -10.41 -1.63 -10.12
N ASP A 189 -9.49 -1.39 -9.17
CA ASP A 189 -9.07 -0.03 -8.85
C ASP A 189 -8.36 0.62 -10.04
N ARG A 190 -8.52 1.93 -10.19
CA ARG A 190 -7.77 2.72 -11.17
C ARG A 190 -6.30 2.75 -10.81
N SER A 191 -5.55 1.78 -11.28
CA SER A 191 -4.16 1.58 -10.92
C SER A 191 -3.37 0.91 -12.02
N GLY A 192 -2.23 1.48 -12.40
CA GLY A 192 -1.27 0.81 -13.28
C GLY A 192 -0.75 -0.50 -12.69
N HIS A 193 -0.68 -0.60 -11.38
CA HIS A 193 -0.29 -1.82 -10.68
C HIS A 193 -1.34 -2.95 -10.87
N ARG A 194 -2.66 -2.66 -10.71
CA ARG A 194 -3.73 -3.64 -10.96
C ARG A 194 -3.74 -4.09 -12.42
N PHE A 195 -3.63 -3.13 -13.33
CA PHE A 195 -3.52 -3.39 -14.77
C PHE A 195 -2.36 -4.35 -15.09
N SER A 196 -1.19 -4.13 -14.49
CA SER A 196 0.02 -4.89 -14.80
C SER A 196 -0.08 -6.38 -14.47
N GLY A 197 -0.84 -6.76 -13.44
CA GLY A 197 -1.06 -8.18 -13.10
C GLY A 197 -1.64 -8.98 -14.26
N GLY A 198 -2.67 -8.46 -14.93
CA GLY A 198 -3.22 -9.06 -16.13
C GLY A 198 -2.22 -9.11 -17.30
N ALA A 199 -1.50 -8.00 -17.51
CA ALA A 199 -0.49 -7.94 -18.58
C ALA A 199 0.63 -8.99 -18.39
N PHE A 200 1.10 -9.21 -17.14
CA PHE A 200 2.09 -10.28 -16.87
C PHE A 200 1.53 -11.68 -17.13
N SER A 201 0.25 -11.93 -16.86
CA SER A 201 -0.38 -13.21 -17.23
C SER A 201 -0.41 -13.42 -18.75
N TYR A 202 -0.52 -12.35 -19.53
CA TYR A 202 -0.41 -12.37 -20.99
C TYR A 202 1.03 -12.56 -21.49
N GLY A 203 2.04 -12.44 -20.62
CA GLY A 203 3.45 -12.61 -20.95
C GLY A 203 4.25 -11.32 -21.05
N ALA A 204 3.72 -10.22 -20.56
CA ALA A 204 4.42 -8.94 -20.56
C ALA A 204 5.75 -9.02 -19.81
N SER A 205 6.73 -8.24 -20.30
CA SER A 205 8.02 -8.02 -19.67
C SER A 205 8.39 -6.55 -19.79
N TYR A 206 8.10 -5.79 -18.75
CA TYR A 206 8.25 -4.33 -18.76
C TYR A 206 9.70 -3.84 -18.67
N VAL A 207 10.63 -4.73 -18.36
CA VAL A 207 12.07 -4.44 -18.29
C VAL A 207 12.84 -5.37 -19.22
N LYS A 208 13.72 -4.79 -20.04
CA LYS A 208 14.64 -5.52 -20.91
C LYS A 208 15.99 -4.83 -20.87
N ASP A 209 17.05 -5.59 -20.60
CA ASP A 209 18.42 -5.07 -20.52
C ASP A 209 18.56 -3.86 -19.56
N GLY A 210 17.84 -3.91 -18.42
CA GLY A 210 17.85 -2.86 -17.40
C GLY A 210 17.15 -1.55 -17.79
N LYS A 211 16.38 -1.53 -18.87
CA LYS A 211 15.56 -0.40 -19.30
C LYS A 211 14.09 -0.80 -19.40
N PHE A 212 13.19 0.16 -19.21
CA PHE A 212 11.79 -0.09 -19.48
C PHE A 212 11.56 -0.30 -20.98
N SER A 213 10.84 -1.39 -21.30
CA SER A 213 10.43 -1.77 -22.65
C SER A 213 8.92 -1.96 -22.63
N PHE A 214 8.16 -0.89 -22.87
CA PHE A 214 6.72 -0.87 -22.68
C PHE A 214 6.06 0.07 -23.71
N PRO A 215 4.90 -0.28 -24.32
CA PRO A 215 4.26 -1.60 -24.21
C PRO A 215 4.90 -2.62 -25.15
N ASP A 216 5.13 -3.83 -24.68
CA ASP A 216 5.49 -4.98 -25.50
C ASP A 216 4.24 -5.60 -26.16
N ASP A 217 4.41 -6.61 -27.03
CA ASP A 217 3.29 -7.20 -27.78
C ASP A 217 2.24 -7.84 -26.87
N ALA A 218 2.66 -8.47 -25.76
CA ALA A 218 1.74 -9.04 -24.77
C ALA A 218 0.93 -7.95 -24.07
N THR A 219 1.57 -6.83 -23.74
CA THR A 219 0.89 -5.65 -23.17
C THR A 219 -0.07 -5.03 -24.17
N LYS A 220 0.32 -4.88 -25.44
CA LYS A 220 -0.56 -4.35 -26.51
C LYS A 220 -1.82 -5.21 -26.66
N LYS A 221 -1.67 -6.53 -26.62
CA LYS A 221 -2.81 -7.46 -26.64
C LYS A 221 -3.72 -7.25 -25.43
N TYR A 222 -3.16 -7.17 -24.21
CA TYR A 222 -3.95 -6.96 -23.01
C TYR A 222 -4.65 -5.58 -23.00
N ILE A 223 -4.00 -4.52 -23.48
CA ILE A 223 -4.63 -3.19 -23.66
C ILE A 223 -5.83 -3.30 -24.61
N ALA A 224 -5.70 -4.01 -25.74
CA ALA A 224 -6.78 -4.18 -26.72
C ALA A 224 -7.96 -4.93 -26.11
N ASP A 225 -7.71 -5.99 -25.32
CA ASP A 225 -8.76 -6.74 -24.63
C ASP A 225 -9.48 -5.89 -23.58
N VAL A 226 -8.74 -5.17 -22.72
CA VAL A 226 -9.33 -4.25 -21.72
C VAL A 226 -10.16 -3.15 -22.39
N TYR A 227 -9.67 -2.60 -23.51
CA TYR A 227 -10.43 -1.63 -24.29
C TYR A 227 -11.72 -2.24 -24.84
N SER A 228 -11.65 -3.42 -25.45
CA SER A 228 -12.81 -4.15 -25.97
C SER A 228 -13.85 -4.44 -24.86
N TRP A 229 -13.40 -4.93 -23.70
CA TRP A 229 -14.27 -5.17 -22.53
C TRP A 229 -14.93 -3.90 -22.00
N THR A 230 -14.24 -2.76 -22.13
CA THR A 230 -14.83 -1.47 -21.75
C THR A 230 -15.84 -0.99 -22.78
N GLN A 231 -15.61 -1.23 -24.09
CA GLN A 231 -16.55 -0.84 -25.15
C GLN A 231 -17.83 -1.69 -25.13
N ASN A 232 -17.74 -2.96 -24.77
CA ASN A 232 -18.90 -3.86 -24.71
C ASN A 232 -19.63 -3.84 -23.34
N GLY A 233 -19.17 -3.02 -22.38
CA GLY A 233 -19.79 -2.85 -21.07
C GLY A 233 -19.41 -3.90 -20.03
N SER A 234 -18.47 -4.83 -20.33
CA SER A 234 -17.96 -5.80 -19.34
C SER A 234 -17.13 -5.10 -18.25
N PHE A 235 -16.45 -4.00 -18.61
CA PHE A 235 -15.78 -3.10 -17.67
C PHE A 235 -16.48 -1.73 -17.66
N PRO A 236 -16.71 -1.11 -16.49
CA PRO A 236 -17.29 0.24 -16.43
C PRO A 236 -16.25 1.27 -16.87
N LYS A 237 -16.66 2.29 -17.64
CA LYS A 237 -15.79 3.41 -18.02
C LYS A 237 -15.32 4.21 -16.80
N GLU A 238 -16.16 4.29 -15.78
CA GLU A 238 -15.92 4.96 -14.49
C GLU A 238 -14.73 4.40 -13.72
N MET A 239 -14.34 3.16 -13.99
CA MET A 239 -13.14 2.54 -13.42
C MET A 239 -11.88 3.35 -13.72
N TRP A 240 -11.80 3.99 -14.90
CA TRP A 240 -10.66 4.82 -15.31
C TRP A 240 -10.75 6.28 -14.83
N GLY A 241 -11.87 6.67 -14.20
CA GLY A 241 -12.09 7.99 -13.57
C GLY A 241 -12.05 9.14 -14.55
N ALA A 242 -12.29 10.36 -14.09
CA ALA A 242 -12.24 11.71 -14.69
C ALA A 242 -12.18 11.90 -16.22
N ALA A 243 -12.17 10.84 -16.99
CA ALA A 243 -12.17 10.83 -18.44
C ALA A 243 -13.61 11.05 -18.92
N GLY A 244 -13.84 12.00 -19.81
CA GLY A 244 -15.16 12.31 -20.36
C GLY A 244 -16.20 12.83 -19.32
N GLY A 245 -15.74 13.42 -18.20
CA GLY A 245 -16.63 13.95 -17.17
C GLY A 245 -17.18 12.91 -16.18
N SER A 246 -16.77 11.63 -16.29
CA SER A 246 -17.14 10.62 -15.29
C SER A 246 -16.37 10.82 -13.98
N GLN A 247 -17.06 10.63 -12.84
CA GLN A 247 -16.42 10.63 -11.53
C GLN A 247 -15.89 9.23 -11.19
N TYR A 248 -14.70 9.17 -10.60
CA TYR A 248 -14.18 7.93 -10.05
C TYR A 248 -15.12 7.43 -8.93
N LYS A 249 -15.52 6.16 -9.00
CA LYS A 249 -16.25 5.48 -7.93
C LYS A 249 -15.30 4.57 -7.16
N ASN A 250 -15.46 4.51 -5.85
CA ASN A 250 -14.79 3.51 -5.02
C ASN A 250 -15.42 2.14 -5.28
N MET A 251 -14.71 1.31 -6.04
CA MET A 251 -15.22 0.00 -6.46
C MET A 251 -15.30 -1.01 -5.30
N GLY A 252 -14.52 -0.81 -4.23
CA GLY A 252 -14.65 -1.60 -3.01
C GLY A 252 -15.99 -1.36 -2.31
N ASP A 253 -16.46 -0.12 -2.22
CA ASP A 253 -17.76 0.20 -1.66
C ASP A 253 -18.90 -0.31 -2.58
N GLU A 254 -18.74 -0.22 -3.91
CA GLU A 254 -19.70 -0.80 -4.86
C GLU A 254 -19.80 -2.33 -4.71
N PHE A 255 -18.66 -3.01 -4.48
CA PHE A 255 -18.67 -4.46 -4.22
C PHE A 255 -19.38 -4.79 -2.90
N VAL A 256 -19.08 -4.09 -1.82
CA VAL A 256 -19.74 -4.25 -0.51
C VAL A 256 -21.27 -4.05 -0.62
N ASN A 257 -21.71 -3.13 -1.46
CA ASN A 257 -23.14 -2.86 -1.71
C ASN A 257 -23.81 -3.89 -2.64
N GLY A 258 -23.10 -4.90 -3.14
CA GLY A 258 -23.62 -5.90 -4.05
C GLY A 258 -23.80 -5.45 -5.50
N ASN A 259 -23.25 -4.28 -5.89
CA ASN A 259 -23.37 -3.69 -7.21
C ASN A 259 -22.35 -4.21 -8.24
N VAL A 260 -21.44 -5.09 -7.82
CA VAL A 260 -20.34 -5.62 -8.62
C VAL A 260 -20.35 -7.15 -8.59
N VAL A 261 -20.22 -7.80 -9.73
CA VAL A 261 -20.11 -9.25 -9.80
C VAL A 261 -18.69 -9.71 -9.44
N THR A 262 -17.67 -9.11 -10.07
CA THR A 262 -16.26 -9.43 -9.83
C THR A 262 -15.42 -8.17 -9.65
N TYR A 263 -14.63 -8.12 -8.56
CA TYR A 263 -13.73 -7.01 -8.22
C TYR A 263 -12.29 -7.49 -8.07
N LEU A 264 -11.40 -7.05 -8.95
CA LEU A 264 -9.96 -7.31 -8.84
C LEU A 264 -9.34 -6.31 -7.85
N ALA A 265 -9.04 -6.81 -6.66
CA ALA A 265 -8.45 -6.03 -5.57
C ALA A 265 -7.28 -6.80 -4.91
N GLY A 266 -7.16 -6.79 -3.61
CA GLY A 266 -6.13 -7.54 -2.91
C GLY A 266 -6.52 -7.94 -1.49
N ASN A 267 -5.64 -8.71 -0.84
CA ASN A 267 -5.88 -9.27 0.49
C ASN A 267 -6.23 -8.24 1.57
N TRP A 268 -5.89 -6.96 1.41
CA TRP A 268 -6.31 -5.90 2.33
C TRP A 268 -7.83 -5.70 2.39
N MET A 269 -8.58 -6.22 1.39
CA MET A 269 -10.04 -6.14 1.37
C MET A 269 -10.72 -7.26 2.17
N VAL A 270 -10.00 -8.32 2.57
CA VAL A 270 -10.59 -9.45 3.32
C VAL A 270 -11.22 -8.97 4.64
N ASN A 271 -10.50 -8.16 5.42
CA ASN A 271 -11.03 -7.64 6.69
C ASN A 271 -12.18 -6.62 6.50
N PRO A 272 -12.08 -5.61 5.62
CA PRO A 272 -13.24 -4.77 5.27
C PRO A 272 -14.46 -5.57 4.80
N PHE A 273 -14.29 -6.57 3.94
CA PHE A 273 -15.39 -7.36 3.40
C PHE A 273 -16.08 -8.19 4.47
N GLN A 274 -15.34 -8.94 5.30
CA GLN A 274 -15.98 -9.71 6.39
C GLN A 274 -16.71 -8.84 7.40
N ASN A 275 -16.31 -7.56 7.57
CA ASN A 275 -16.94 -6.65 8.52
C ASN A 275 -18.12 -5.89 7.93
N LYS A 276 -18.08 -5.54 6.63
CA LYS A 276 -19.10 -4.69 5.99
C LYS A 276 -20.16 -5.49 5.23
N ILE A 277 -19.77 -6.60 4.58
CA ILE A 277 -20.73 -7.47 3.86
C ILE A 277 -21.53 -8.30 4.87
N GLY A 278 -20.86 -8.87 5.91
CA GLY A 278 -21.52 -9.72 6.89
C GLY A 278 -22.25 -10.88 6.21
N ASP A 279 -23.56 -10.98 6.49
CA ASP A 279 -24.46 -12.02 5.94
C ASP A 279 -25.25 -11.52 4.71
N ALA A 280 -24.93 -10.35 4.14
CA ALA A 280 -25.73 -9.79 3.02
C ALA A 280 -25.62 -10.65 1.76
N PHE A 281 -24.44 -11.21 1.48
CA PHE A 281 -24.20 -12.15 0.38
C PHE A 281 -22.91 -12.95 0.63
N GLU A 282 -22.81 -14.11 0.01
CA GLU A 282 -21.58 -14.92 -0.01
C GLU A 282 -20.59 -14.40 -1.05
N TRP A 283 -19.31 -14.45 -0.72
CA TRP A 283 -18.23 -13.99 -1.60
C TRP A 283 -17.03 -14.94 -1.56
N ALA A 284 -16.14 -14.86 -2.55
CA ALA A 284 -14.91 -15.63 -2.56
C ALA A 284 -13.80 -14.86 -3.24
N ALA A 285 -12.54 -15.19 -2.93
CA ALA A 285 -11.40 -14.84 -3.74
C ALA A 285 -11.16 -15.94 -4.78
N LEU A 286 -10.85 -15.55 -6.03
CA LEU A 286 -10.38 -16.47 -7.06
C LEU A 286 -8.84 -16.52 -7.05
N SER A 287 -8.27 -17.59 -7.62
CA SER A 287 -6.84 -17.63 -7.93
C SER A 287 -6.46 -16.57 -8.95
N ALA A 288 -5.16 -16.33 -9.10
CA ALA A 288 -4.63 -15.40 -10.09
C ALA A 288 -5.15 -15.75 -11.49
N PRO A 289 -5.74 -14.80 -12.23
CA PRO A 289 -6.28 -15.04 -13.56
C PRO A 289 -5.17 -15.50 -14.53
N CYS A 290 -5.47 -16.52 -15.32
CA CYS A 290 -4.51 -17.06 -16.28
C CYS A 290 -4.54 -16.28 -17.59
N GLY A 291 -3.37 -16.13 -18.20
CA GLY A 291 -3.16 -15.69 -19.57
C GLY A 291 -2.34 -16.73 -20.35
N GLU A 292 -1.71 -16.30 -21.44
CA GLU A 292 -0.90 -17.19 -22.28
C GLU A 292 0.40 -17.65 -21.62
N ALA A 293 0.96 -16.81 -20.74
CA ALA A 293 2.24 -17.08 -20.05
C ALA A 293 2.05 -17.80 -18.71
N GLY A 294 0.87 -17.75 -18.11
CA GLY A 294 0.61 -18.38 -16.82
C GLY A 294 -0.48 -17.66 -16.02
N CYS A 295 -0.66 -18.10 -14.80
CA CYS A 295 -1.64 -17.53 -13.87
C CYS A 295 -0.89 -16.64 -12.86
N TYR A 296 -0.74 -15.35 -13.16
CA TYR A 296 0.12 -14.46 -12.41
C TYR A 296 -0.65 -13.36 -11.69
N THR A 297 -0.06 -12.89 -10.60
CA THR A 297 -0.54 -11.74 -9.83
C THR A 297 0.58 -10.74 -9.62
N MET A 298 0.21 -9.51 -9.21
CA MET A 298 1.17 -8.53 -8.71
C MET A 298 1.31 -8.66 -7.20
N SER A 299 2.56 -8.59 -6.74
CA SER A 299 2.86 -8.27 -5.36
C SER A 299 2.85 -6.77 -5.16
N GLY A 300 2.60 -6.36 -3.96
CA GLY A 300 2.70 -4.96 -3.55
C GLY A 300 2.86 -4.90 -2.05
N GLY A 301 2.55 -3.77 -1.49
CA GLY A 301 2.59 -3.62 -0.05
C GLY A 301 2.70 -2.18 0.38
N THR A 302 2.80 -2.02 1.69
CA THR A 302 3.04 -0.75 2.34
C THR A 302 4.20 -0.89 3.32
N ALA A 303 4.89 0.21 3.59
CA ALA A 303 5.90 0.25 4.62
C ALA A 303 5.69 1.47 5.52
N VAL A 304 6.11 1.35 6.77
CA VAL A 304 6.30 2.51 7.65
C VAL A 304 7.77 2.85 7.63
N VAL A 305 8.11 4.06 7.21
CA VAL A 305 9.49 4.53 7.03
C VAL A 305 9.72 5.86 7.73
N GLY A 306 10.96 6.08 8.19
CA GLY A 306 11.43 7.36 8.68
C GLY A 306 12.10 8.18 7.57
N PHE A 307 12.02 9.51 7.64
CA PHE A 307 12.64 10.40 6.67
C PHE A 307 13.82 11.17 7.27
N LYS A 308 14.93 11.25 6.52
CA LYS A 308 16.19 11.89 6.95
C LYS A 308 16.09 13.38 7.23
N ARG A 309 14.99 14.04 6.83
CA ARG A 309 14.72 15.45 7.12
C ARG A 309 14.33 15.72 8.58
N THR A 310 14.00 14.67 9.34
CA THR A 310 13.57 14.81 10.73
C THR A 310 14.61 15.53 11.58
N LYS A 311 14.15 16.31 12.55
CA LYS A 311 15.00 16.92 13.59
C LYS A 311 15.24 15.97 14.76
N TYR A 312 14.48 14.88 14.84
CA TYR A 312 14.46 13.93 15.96
C TYR A 312 14.68 12.48 15.50
N PRO A 313 15.85 12.16 14.89
CA PRO A 313 16.10 10.85 14.30
C PRO A 313 16.04 9.71 15.33
N GLU A 314 16.41 9.95 16.57
CA GLU A 314 16.34 8.97 17.65
C GLU A 314 14.87 8.66 18.02
N ASP A 315 14.02 9.69 18.18
CA ASP A 315 12.59 9.49 18.47
C ASP A 315 11.87 8.78 17.32
N VAL A 316 12.22 9.10 16.07
CA VAL A 316 11.71 8.42 14.86
C VAL A 316 12.12 6.96 14.86
N ALA A 317 13.38 6.66 15.11
CA ALA A 317 13.88 5.28 15.16
C ALA A 317 13.20 4.46 16.25
N HIS A 318 13.09 5.00 17.47
CA HIS A 318 12.42 4.34 18.60
C HIS A 318 10.92 4.12 18.34
N PHE A 319 10.25 5.09 17.70
CA PHE A 319 8.83 4.95 17.34
C PHE A 319 8.61 3.86 16.28
N ILE A 320 9.45 3.82 15.25
CA ILE A 320 9.37 2.78 14.20
C ILE A 320 9.74 1.41 14.77
N GLU A 321 10.75 1.33 15.63
CA GLU A 321 11.13 0.11 16.35
C GLU A 321 9.99 -0.41 17.24
N PHE A 322 9.30 0.46 17.96
CA PHE A 322 8.11 0.13 18.73
C PHE A 322 6.98 -0.42 17.85
N LEU A 323 6.62 0.30 16.78
CA LEU A 323 5.59 -0.15 15.84
C LEU A 323 5.98 -1.43 15.11
N GLY A 324 7.26 -1.61 14.77
CA GLY A 324 7.81 -2.79 14.11
C GLY A 324 8.07 -3.97 15.05
N SER A 325 7.85 -3.84 16.36
CA SER A 325 8.08 -4.94 17.31
C SER A 325 7.20 -6.16 17.04
N GLU A 326 7.67 -7.36 17.37
CA GLU A 326 6.90 -8.60 17.16
C GLU A 326 5.51 -8.52 17.78
N LYS A 327 5.42 -7.97 19.00
CA LYS A 327 4.14 -7.81 19.72
C LYS A 327 3.14 -6.98 18.90
N VAL A 328 3.54 -5.82 18.41
CA VAL A 328 2.66 -4.93 17.63
C VAL A 328 2.35 -5.54 16.28
N GLN A 329 3.35 -6.09 15.58
CA GLN A 329 3.16 -6.71 14.27
C GLN A 329 2.25 -7.94 14.33
N ARG A 330 2.36 -8.77 15.36
CA ARG A 330 1.44 -9.89 15.62
C ARG A 330 0.03 -9.39 15.88
N GLU A 331 -0.14 -8.39 16.74
CA GLU A 331 -1.45 -7.79 17.03
C GLU A 331 -2.12 -7.26 15.76
N ILE A 332 -1.37 -6.55 14.91
CA ILE A 332 -1.87 -6.02 13.65
C ILE A 332 -2.22 -7.15 12.67
N ALA A 333 -1.34 -8.12 12.51
CA ALA A 333 -1.59 -9.27 11.64
C ALA A 333 -2.90 -9.98 12.01
N GLU A 334 -3.07 -10.33 13.27
CA GLU A 334 -4.18 -11.14 13.75
C GLU A 334 -5.50 -10.38 13.78
N ASN A 335 -5.51 -9.12 14.26
CA ASN A 335 -6.75 -8.36 14.45
C ASN A 335 -7.29 -7.72 13.17
N TYR A 336 -6.39 -7.34 12.24
CA TYR A 336 -6.74 -6.61 11.00
C TYR A 336 -6.49 -7.45 9.74
N VAL A 337 -6.13 -8.73 9.90
CA VAL A 337 -5.92 -9.68 8.80
C VAL A 337 -4.86 -9.16 7.81
N VAL A 338 -3.75 -8.64 8.36
CA VAL A 338 -2.65 -8.06 7.58
C VAL A 338 -1.51 -9.06 7.44
N LEU A 339 -1.05 -9.29 6.22
CA LEU A 339 0.19 -10.01 5.97
C LEU A 339 1.37 -9.05 6.21
N THR A 340 1.90 -9.02 7.42
CA THR A 340 3.04 -8.14 7.77
C THR A 340 4.34 -8.61 7.13
N GLY A 341 5.33 -7.72 7.06
CA GLY A 341 6.69 -8.08 6.65
C GLY A 341 7.55 -8.70 7.76
N ALA A 342 7.06 -8.71 9.00
CA ALA A 342 7.72 -9.37 10.11
C ALA A 342 7.52 -10.90 10.05
N GLU A 343 8.54 -11.65 10.41
CA GLU A 343 8.50 -13.12 10.46
C GLU A 343 7.74 -13.60 11.71
N ILE A 344 6.40 -13.45 11.67
CA ILE A 344 5.51 -13.88 12.74
C ILE A 344 5.21 -15.38 12.59
N THR A 345 5.60 -16.15 13.58
CA THR A 345 5.31 -17.59 13.59
C THR A 345 3.83 -17.81 13.92
N ASP A 346 3.12 -18.57 13.07
CA ASP A 346 1.74 -19.02 13.24
C ASP A 346 0.75 -17.91 13.68
N PRO A 347 0.56 -16.84 12.88
CA PRO A 347 -0.38 -15.78 13.24
C PRO A 347 -1.82 -16.29 13.23
N GLN A 348 -2.57 -16.00 14.28
CA GLN A 348 -3.96 -16.40 14.45
C GLN A 348 -4.90 -15.31 13.91
N TYR A 349 -5.06 -15.24 12.60
CA TYR A 349 -5.92 -14.25 11.95
C TYR A 349 -7.36 -14.33 12.44
N LYS A 350 -7.96 -13.22 12.86
CA LYS A 350 -9.37 -13.14 13.29
C LYS A 350 -10.31 -13.13 12.09
N LEU A 351 -10.43 -14.26 11.43
CA LEU A 351 -11.33 -14.48 10.32
C LEU A 351 -12.71 -14.90 10.84
N LYS A 352 -13.73 -14.08 10.58
CA LYS A 352 -15.08 -14.21 11.17
C LYS A 352 -16.02 -15.10 10.37
N SER A 353 -15.80 -15.22 9.06
CA SER A 353 -16.64 -16.01 8.16
C SER A 353 -15.85 -17.09 7.43
N GLU A 354 -16.54 -18.13 6.95
CA GLU A 354 -15.91 -19.16 6.11
C GLU A 354 -15.41 -18.56 4.77
N ASP A 355 -16.11 -17.58 4.22
CA ASP A 355 -15.68 -16.87 3.02
C ASP A 355 -14.34 -16.14 3.24
N ALA A 356 -14.17 -15.45 4.38
CA ALA A 356 -12.91 -14.81 4.74
C ALA A 356 -11.77 -15.80 4.93
N LYS A 357 -12.02 -16.95 5.58
CA LYS A 357 -11.03 -18.01 5.77
C LYS A 357 -10.59 -18.60 4.43
N ALA A 358 -11.57 -18.92 3.56
CA ALA A 358 -11.31 -19.45 2.24
C ALA A 358 -10.55 -18.42 1.37
N ALA A 359 -10.95 -17.16 1.38
CA ALA A 359 -10.28 -16.10 0.64
C ALA A 359 -8.84 -15.92 1.10
N MET A 360 -8.59 -15.87 2.42
CA MET A 360 -7.23 -15.71 2.95
C MET A 360 -6.32 -16.87 2.54
N LYS A 361 -6.87 -18.10 2.57
CA LYS A 361 -6.13 -19.29 2.07
C LYS A 361 -5.76 -19.13 0.59
N VAL A 362 -6.68 -18.66 -0.25
CA VAL A 362 -6.39 -18.42 -1.68
C VAL A 362 -5.27 -17.39 -1.85
N PHE A 363 -5.26 -16.30 -1.08
CA PHE A 363 -4.17 -15.32 -1.13
C PHE A 363 -2.83 -15.92 -0.73
N LEU A 364 -2.78 -16.70 0.36
CA LEU A 364 -1.56 -17.36 0.81
C LEU A 364 -1.02 -18.36 -0.24
N ASP A 365 -1.89 -19.16 -0.84
CA ASP A 365 -1.53 -20.15 -1.88
C ASP A 365 -1.01 -19.46 -3.16
N ASN A 366 -1.45 -18.23 -3.46
CA ASN A 366 -1.08 -17.48 -4.67
C ASN A 366 0.14 -16.56 -4.52
N GLN A 367 0.77 -16.46 -3.35
CA GLN A 367 2.00 -15.68 -3.16
C GLN A 367 3.12 -16.10 -4.13
N LYS A 368 3.22 -17.39 -4.45
CA LYS A 368 4.18 -17.96 -5.39
C LYS A 368 3.93 -17.55 -6.85
N ASN A 369 2.73 -17.06 -7.16
CA ASN A 369 2.31 -16.71 -8.51
C ASN A 369 2.72 -15.28 -8.94
N VAL A 370 3.60 -14.63 -8.20
CA VAL A 370 4.23 -13.38 -8.63
C VAL A 370 5.41 -13.72 -9.55
N PRO A 371 5.36 -13.36 -10.84
CA PRO A 371 6.43 -13.72 -11.77
C PRO A 371 7.68 -12.88 -11.54
N GLN A 372 8.84 -13.37 -11.96
CA GLN A 372 10.10 -12.66 -11.83
C GLN A 372 10.07 -11.30 -12.53
N ALA A 373 9.46 -11.22 -13.72
CA ALA A 373 9.31 -9.97 -14.48
C ALA A 373 8.57 -8.88 -13.69
N ALA A 374 7.54 -9.24 -12.90
CA ALA A 374 6.83 -8.30 -12.03
C ALA A 374 7.74 -7.79 -10.90
N ARG A 375 8.49 -8.69 -10.25
CA ARG A 375 9.45 -8.31 -9.19
C ARG A 375 10.55 -7.39 -9.71
N GLU A 376 11.12 -7.72 -10.86
CA GLU A 376 12.14 -6.90 -11.51
C GLU A 376 11.61 -5.50 -11.83
N PHE A 377 10.40 -5.42 -12.37
CA PHE A 377 9.76 -4.14 -12.68
C PHE A 377 9.49 -3.31 -11.42
N GLU A 378 8.92 -3.91 -10.36
CA GLU A 378 8.65 -3.20 -9.09
C GLU A 378 9.91 -2.58 -8.47
N HIS A 379 11.06 -3.27 -8.57
CA HIS A 379 12.33 -2.80 -8.04
C HIS A 379 13.08 -1.85 -8.99
N SER A 380 12.58 -1.65 -10.22
CA SER A 380 13.21 -0.76 -11.18
C SER A 380 12.90 0.70 -10.88
N LYS A 381 13.95 1.53 -10.83
CA LYS A 381 13.82 2.98 -10.64
C LYS A 381 12.98 3.58 -11.76
N GLY A 382 11.88 4.25 -11.41
CA GLY A 382 10.94 4.84 -12.36
C GLY A 382 9.67 4.00 -12.62
N SER A 383 9.52 2.81 -12.02
CA SER A 383 8.31 1.96 -12.18
C SER A 383 7.01 2.70 -11.86
N THR A 384 7.01 3.53 -10.82
CA THR A 384 5.85 4.37 -10.46
C THR A 384 5.45 5.32 -11.59
N ALA A 385 6.42 5.90 -12.31
CA ALA A 385 6.12 6.76 -13.46
C ALA A 385 5.47 5.96 -14.61
N VAL A 386 5.91 4.72 -14.85
CA VAL A 386 5.28 3.83 -15.85
C VAL A 386 3.83 3.53 -15.45
N TYR A 387 3.55 3.21 -14.18
CA TYR A 387 2.17 3.01 -13.70
C TYR A 387 1.28 4.24 -13.94
N GLN A 388 1.81 5.44 -13.71
CA GLN A 388 1.08 6.68 -13.95
C GLN A 388 0.74 6.87 -15.43
N GLN A 389 1.69 6.57 -16.34
CA GLN A 389 1.43 6.63 -17.78
C GLN A 389 0.37 5.61 -18.23
N ILE A 390 0.41 4.37 -17.70
CA ILE A 390 -0.63 3.38 -17.97
C ILE A 390 -2.01 3.96 -17.65
N VAL A 391 -2.21 4.49 -16.44
CA VAL A 391 -3.50 5.06 -16.01
C VAL A 391 -3.92 6.21 -16.91
N GLN A 392 -3.01 7.13 -17.22
CA GLN A 392 -3.31 8.31 -18.03
C GLN A 392 -3.70 7.92 -19.47
N ARG A 393 -2.93 7.05 -20.13
CA ARG A 393 -3.15 6.69 -21.52
C ARG A 393 -4.35 5.76 -21.70
N MET A 394 -4.57 4.84 -20.75
CA MET A 394 -5.80 4.04 -20.73
C MET A 394 -7.05 4.91 -20.55
N SER A 395 -7.00 5.92 -19.69
CA SER A 395 -8.11 6.86 -19.56
C SER A 395 -8.41 7.58 -20.88
N GLN A 396 -7.39 8.08 -21.58
CA GLN A 396 -7.54 8.77 -22.87
C GLN A 396 -8.06 7.83 -23.96
N LEU A 397 -7.60 6.58 -24.02
CA LEU A 397 -8.09 5.56 -24.94
C LEU A 397 -9.59 5.29 -24.73
N ILE A 398 -9.99 5.11 -23.48
CA ILE A 398 -11.37 4.70 -23.13
C ILE A 398 -12.39 5.78 -23.47
N VAL A 399 -12.02 7.06 -23.35
CA VAL A 399 -12.90 8.17 -23.75
C VAL A 399 -12.79 8.58 -25.20
N GLY A 400 -11.91 7.92 -25.97
CA GLY A 400 -11.75 8.17 -27.39
C GLY A 400 -10.89 9.39 -27.75
N GLU A 401 -10.10 9.93 -26.80
CA GLU A 401 -9.09 10.95 -27.07
C GLU A 401 -7.91 10.38 -27.90
N LEU A 402 -7.62 9.09 -27.70
CA LEU A 402 -6.61 8.35 -28.43
C LEU A 402 -7.22 7.10 -29.07
N THR A 403 -6.73 6.71 -30.24
CA THR A 403 -6.94 5.37 -30.79
C THR A 403 -5.99 4.36 -30.14
N LEU A 404 -6.18 3.05 -30.38
CA LEU A 404 -5.26 2.01 -29.90
C LEU A 404 -3.82 2.26 -30.38
N ASP A 405 -3.63 2.52 -31.67
CA ASP A 405 -2.30 2.75 -32.24
C ASP A 405 -1.63 4.02 -31.67
N GLN A 406 -2.41 5.09 -31.49
CA GLN A 406 -1.93 6.30 -30.84
C GLN A 406 -1.55 6.04 -29.39
N THR A 407 -2.34 5.23 -28.67
CA THR A 407 -2.06 4.86 -27.28
C THR A 407 -0.73 4.11 -27.15
N TYR A 408 -0.48 3.13 -28.04
CA TYR A 408 0.79 2.40 -28.06
C TYR A 408 1.97 3.34 -28.31
N LYS A 409 1.85 4.19 -29.33
CA LYS A 409 2.90 5.14 -29.68
C LYS A 409 3.22 6.12 -28.55
N VAL A 410 2.20 6.71 -27.93
CA VAL A 410 2.39 7.65 -26.83
C VAL A 410 2.98 6.97 -25.60
N LEU A 411 2.61 5.72 -25.31
CA LEU A 411 3.21 4.93 -24.21
C LEU A 411 4.70 4.64 -24.49
N GLU A 412 5.07 4.29 -25.73
CA GLU A 412 6.47 4.12 -26.12
C GLU A 412 7.28 5.41 -25.92
N ASP A 413 6.73 6.56 -26.35
CA ASP A 413 7.38 7.88 -26.21
C ASP A 413 7.50 8.30 -24.73
N ASP A 414 6.49 8.04 -23.91
CA ASP A 414 6.52 8.32 -22.46
C ASP A 414 7.57 7.48 -21.74
N VAL A 415 7.66 6.19 -22.08
CA VAL A 415 8.65 5.27 -21.49
C VAL A 415 10.07 5.62 -21.93
N ALA A 416 10.28 6.09 -23.17
CA ALA A 416 11.57 6.60 -23.61
C ALA A 416 12.03 7.79 -22.75
N LYS A 417 11.15 8.74 -22.45
CA LYS A 417 11.44 9.89 -21.55
C LYS A 417 11.75 9.43 -20.13
N ILE A 418 11.01 8.42 -19.62
CA ILE A 418 11.29 7.86 -18.29
C ILE A 418 12.67 7.24 -18.24
N ASN A 419 13.05 6.46 -19.26
CA ASN A 419 14.38 5.86 -19.36
C ASN A 419 15.49 6.93 -19.38
N GLU A 420 15.31 8.02 -20.14
CA GLU A 420 16.24 9.14 -20.15
C GLU A 420 16.37 9.79 -18.76
N ALA A 421 15.24 10.09 -18.10
CA ALA A 421 15.23 10.72 -16.78
C ALA A 421 15.88 9.82 -15.68
N VAL A 422 15.75 8.51 -15.79
CA VAL A 422 16.38 7.54 -14.88
C VAL A 422 17.89 7.46 -15.11
N ALA A 423 18.34 7.57 -16.38
CA ALA A 423 19.77 7.52 -16.74
C ALA A 423 20.55 8.76 -16.28
N VAL A 424 19.94 9.95 -16.36
CA VAL A 424 20.58 11.24 -15.98
C VAL A 424 20.79 11.39 -14.46
N LYS A 425 20.02 10.68 -13.63
CA LYS A 425 20.09 10.73 -12.16
C LYS A 425 21.05 9.68 -11.54
N LYS A 426 22.04 9.24 -12.32
CA LYS A 426 23.15 8.38 -11.81
C LYS A 426 24.29 9.29 -11.23
#